data_28a7997477984ec4baebcdc502bd1803
#
_entry.id   28a7997477984ec4baebcdc502bd1803
#
_cell.length_a   1.000
_cell.length_b   1.000
_cell.length_c   1.000
_cell.angle_alpha   90.00
_cell.angle_beta   90.00
_cell.angle_gamma   90.00
#
_symmetry.space_group_name_H-M   'P 1'
#
loop_
_entity.id
_entity.type
_entity.pdbx_description
1 polymer ?
#
loop_
_entity_poly.entity_id
_entity_poly.type
_entity_poly.pdbx_seq_one_letter_code
_entity_poly.pdbx_strand_id
1 'polypeptide(L)'
;PYALCGAKNSRRFHQAESLPGNLALARLGYSGRGPARVIRQSDALMDISGGDSFSDIYGARRFETVCMLKHLALRLGTPLVLLPQTYGPFASPDAERTAARFVREASVAWARDEHSYEVLRELAGDRFDPERHRCGVDVAFALGRLAPGDLPDPIPAWLEDDAPVAGLNVSGLIYNQGERAREQYGL
;
A
#
# COMPACT_ATOMS: atom_id res chain seq x y z
N PRO A 1 18.07 14.54 -4.51
CA PRO A 1 18.67 13.22 -4.37
C PRO A 1 17.74 12.31 -3.54
N TYR A 2 17.59 11.06 -3.94
CA TYR A 2 16.87 10.05 -3.16
C TYR A 2 17.82 8.91 -2.80
N ALA A 3 17.54 8.21 -1.70
CA ALA A 3 18.29 7.05 -1.27
C ALA A 3 17.36 5.83 -1.18
N LEU A 4 17.85 4.67 -1.60
CA LEU A 4 17.13 3.41 -1.49
C LEU A 4 17.53 2.68 -0.21
N CYS A 5 16.55 2.19 0.54
CA CYS A 5 16.77 1.36 1.71
C CYS A 5 16.00 0.03 1.55
N GLY A 6 16.73 -1.07 1.62
CA GLY A 6 16.12 -2.40 1.56
C GLY A 6 15.30 -2.70 2.81
N ALA A 7 14.11 -3.29 2.61
CA ALA A 7 13.22 -3.75 3.68
C ALA A 7 12.63 -5.12 3.30
N LYS A 8 12.86 -6.14 4.14
CA LYS A 8 12.44 -7.52 3.85
C LYS A 8 11.77 -8.17 5.07
N ASN A 9 10.70 -8.90 4.83
CA ASN A 9 10.13 -9.80 5.83
C ASN A 9 10.99 -11.08 5.90
N SER A 10 12.15 -10.97 6.53
CA SER A 10 13.14 -12.05 6.66
C SER A 10 13.42 -12.35 8.14
N ARG A 11 13.41 -13.65 8.50
CA ARG A 11 13.80 -14.11 9.85
C ARG A 11 15.31 -14.04 10.10
N ARG A 12 16.12 -13.58 9.14
CA ARG A 12 17.55 -13.35 9.33
C ARG A 12 17.76 -12.03 10.08
N PHE A 13 17.54 -12.06 11.38
CA PHE A 13 17.53 -10.87 12.26
C PHE A 13 18.85 -10.07 12.26
N HIS A 14 19.98 -10.71 11.89
CA HIS A 14 21.27 -10.04 11.73
C HIS A 14 21.36 -9.11 10.51
N GLN A 15 20.51 -9.31 9.52
CA GLN A 15 20.48 -8.48 8.32
C GLN A 15 19.84 -7.12 8.63
N ALA A 16 20.45 -6.04 8.17
CA ALA A 16 19.98 -4.68 8.43
C ALA A 16 18.57 -4.41 7.83
N GLU A 17 18.25 -5.02 6.69
CA GLU A 17 16.96 -4.93 6.00
C GLU A 17 15.84 -5.81 6.61
N SER A 18 16.15 -6.67 7.60
CA SER A 18 15.15 -7.53 8.25
C SER A 18 14.13 -6.71 9.03
N LEU A 19 12.89 -6.61 8.54
CA LEU A 19 11.80 -5.91 9.23
C LEU A 19 11.46 -6.53 10.58
N PRO A 20 11.32 -7.87 10.74
CA PRO A 20 11.13 -8.46 12.06
C PRO A 20 12.27 -8.15 13.02
N GLY A 21 13.53 -8.15 12.54
CA GLY A 21 14.69 -7.78 13.34
C GLY A 21 14.66 -6.31 13.78
N ASN A 22 14.30 -5.41 12.87
CA ASN A 22 14.17 -3.98 13.19
C ASN A 22 13.03 -3.72 14.20
N LEU A 23 11.87 -4.40 14.04
CA LEU A 23 10.76 -4.30 14.99
C LEU A 23 11.12 -4.82 16.37
N ALA A 24 11.82 -5.96 16.46
CA ALA A 24 12.28 -6.50 17.74
C ALA A 24 13.23 -5.52 18.44
N LEU A 25 14.20 -4.96 17.72
CA LEU A 25 15.16 -3.98 18.27
C LEU A 25 14.46 -2.66 18.66
N ALA A 26 13.51 -2.18 17.85
CA ALA A 26 12.74 -0.98 18.18
C ALA A 26 11.91 -1.13 19.46
N ARG A 27 11.45 -2.36 19.79
CA ARG A 27 10.80 -2.66 21.08
C ARG A 27 11.73 -2.47 22.26
N LEU A 28 13.03 -2.63 22.05
CA LEU A 28 14.09 -2.42 23.05
C LEU A 28 14.69 -1.01 22.99
N GLY A 29 14.08 -0.10 22.23
CA GLY A 29 14.56 1.28 22.07
C GLY A 29 15.71 1.47 21.07
N TYR A 30 16.16 0.41 20.38
CA TYR A 30 17.24 0.50 19.41
C TYR A 30 16.71 0.68 17.97
N SER A 31 17.18 1.72 17.30
CA SER A 31 16.77 2.08 15.93
C SER A 31 17.96 2.52 15.05
N GLY A 32 19.15 2.06 15.36
CA GLY A 32 20.40 2.56 14.75
C GLY A 32 20.74 1.98 13.38
N ARG A 33 19.91 1.09 12.79
CA ARG A 33 20.22 0.40 11.53
C ARG A 33 19.01 0.25 10.58
N GLY A 34 19.32 0.00 9.31
CA GLY A 34 18.36 -0.37 8.28
C GLY A 34 17.12 0.53 8.20
N PRO A 35 15.94 -0.03 7.92
CA PRO A 35 14.70 0.73 7.83
C PRO A 35 14.36 1.52 9.09
N ALA A 36 14.67 0.99 10.29
CA ALA A 36 14.38 1.69 11.54
C ALA A 36 15.16 3.00 11.67
N ARG A 37 16.42 3.02 11.24
CA ARG A 37 17.22 4.25 11.23
C ARG A 37 16.66 5.28 10.26
N VAL A 38 16.34 4.83 9.03
CA VAL A 38 15.79 5.73 8.00
C VAL A 38 14.47 6.33 8.46
N ILE A 39 13.52 5.50 8.92
CA ILE A 39 12.20 5.94 9.37
C ILE A 39 12.33 6.93 10.54
N ARG A 40 13.18 6.63 11.54
CA ARG A 40 13.37 7.51 12.69
C ARG A 40 13.94 8.88 12.31
N GLN A 41 14.72 8.96 11.23
CA GLN A 41 15.33 10.20 10.75
C GLN A 41 14.46 10.95 9.74
N SER A 42 13.30 10.39 9.37
CA SER A 42 12.36 10.99 8.42
C SER A 42 11.29 11.79 9.16
N ASP A 43 10.80 12.84 8.53
CA ASP A 43 9.69 13.67 9.03
C ASP A 43 8.37 12.91 9.01
N ALA A 44 8.19 11.98 8.07
CA ALA A 44 7.04 11.10 7.96
C ALA A 44 7.36 9.81 7.20
N LEU A 45 6.60 8.76 7.47
CA LEU A 45 6.48 7.57 6.61
C LEU A 45 5.20 7.70 5.77
N MET A 46 5.36 7.79 4.44
CA MET A 46 4.25 7.75 3.50
C MET A 46 4.11 6.32 2.95
N ASP A 47 2.91 5.75 3.02
CA ASP A 47 2.65 4.37 2.63
C ASP A 47 1.43 4.26 1.71
N ILE A 48 1.54 3.49 0.63
CA ILE A 48 0.46 3.18 -0.30
C ILE A 48 0.10 1.69 -0.32
N SER A 49 0.81 0.83 0.41
CA SER A 49 0.60 -0.63 0.45
C SER A 49 0.45 -1.28 -0.94
N GLY A 50 1.12 -0.74 -1.95
CA GLY A 50 0.97 -1.18 -3.35
C GLY A 50 -0.37 -0.84 -3.99
N GLY A 51 -1.14 0.07 -3.41
CA GLY A 51 -2.43 0.55 -3.91
C GLY A 51 -3.62 -0.30 -3.45
N ASP A 52 -3.54 -1.63 -3.47
CA ASP A 52 -4.63 -2.56 -3.16
C ASP A 52 -4.28 -3.63 -2.11
N SER A 53 -3.05 -3.65 -1.64
CA SER A 53 -2.58 -4.70 -0.73
C SER A 53 -2.84 -4.41 0.76
N PHE A 54 -3.55 -3.32 1.10
CA PHE A 54 -3.99 -3.08 2.48
C PHE A 54 -5.28 -3.86 2.77
N SER A 55 -5.16 -5.17 2.60
CA SER A 55 -6.20 -6.18 2.72
C SER A 55 -5.55 -7.53 3.00
N ASP A 56 -6.27 -8.49 3.57
CA ASP A 56 -5.79 -9.86 3.79
C ASP A 56 -6.23 -10.86 2.70
N ILE A 57 -6.88 -10.38 1.62
CA ILE A 57 -7.30 -11.21 0.48
C ILE A 57 -6.12 -11.92 -0.21
N TYR A 58 -4.94 -11.31 -0.19
CA TYR A 58 -3.70 -11.89 -0.70
C TYR A 58 -2.96 -12.79 0.32
N GLY A 59 -3.64 -13.12 1.42
CA GLY A 59 -3.17 -13.95 2.50
C GLY A 59 -2.49 -13.20 3.65
N ALA A 60 -2.58 -13.79 4.85
CA ALA A 60 -2.12 -13.20 6.10
C ALA A 60 -0.63 -12.78 6.07
N ARG A 61 0.24 -13.59 5.42
CA ARG A 61 1.67 -13.28 5.30
C ARG A 61 1.93 -12.00 4.49
N ARG A 62 1.17 -11.78 3.42
CA ARG A 62 1.27 -10.55 2.62
C ARG A 62 0.83 -9.35 3.43
N PHE A 63 -0.33 -9.45 4.08
CA PHE A 63 -0.86 -8.42 4.95
C PHE A 63 0.11 -8.06 6.08
N GLU A 64 0.64 -9.08 6.80
CA GLU A 64 1.68 -8.86 7.81
C GLU A 64 2.86 -8.07 7.24
N THR A 65 3.34 -8.44 6.06
CA THR A 65 4.50 -7.78 5.43
C THR A 65 4.23 -6.30 5.15
N VAL A 66 3.08 -5.95 4.57
CA VAL A 66 2.74 -4.54 4.30
C VAL A 66 2.47 -3.74 5.57
N CYS A 67 2.10 -4.39 6.67
CA CYS A 67 1.91 -3.77 7.98
C CYS A 67 3.21 -3.48 8.73
N MET A 68 4.31 -4.19 8.44
CA MET A 68 5.54 -4.08 9.25
C MET A 68 6.15 -2.68 9.26
N LEU A 69 6.17 -1.96 8.13
CA LEU A 69 6.71 -0.59 8.08
C LEU A 69 5.82 0.38 8.86
N LYS A 70 4.50 0.21 8.79
CA LYS A 70 3.53 0.99 9.57
C LYS A 70 3.73 0.77 11.08
N HIS A 71 3.87 -0.48 11.50
CA HIS A 71 4.20 -0.81 12.90
C HIS A 71 5.51 -0.17 13.34
N LEU A 72 6.52 -0.16 12.47
CA LEU A 72 7.81 0.40 12.78
C LEU A 72 7.74 1.93 12.93
N ALA A 73 7.03 2.61 12.03
CA ALA A 73 6.81 4.06 12.11
C ALA A 73 6.11 4.46 13.42
N LEU A 74 4.97 3.82 13.72
CA LEU A 74 4.23 4.08 14.97
C LEU A 74 5.08 3.79 16.21
N ARG A 75 5.88 2.72 16.17
CA ARG A 75 6.76 2.36 17.28
C ARG A 75 7.88 3.37 17.52
N LEU A 76 8.39 3.98 16.46
CA LEU A 76 9.46 4.97 16.51
C LEU A 76 8.95 6.40 16.71
N GLY A 77 7.63 6.60 16.74
CA GLY A 77 7.01 7.92 16.87
C GLY A 77 7.14 8.76 15.59
N THR A 78 7.42 8.14 14.46
CA THR A 78 7.45 8.82 13.17
C THR A 78 6.03 8.96 12.63
N PRO A 79 5.58 10.16 12.21
CA PRO A 79 4.27 10.37 11.63
C PRO A 79 3.97 9.41 10.48
N LEU A 80 2.83 8.72 10.53
CA LEU A 80 2.37 7.80 9.49
C LEU A 80 1.33 8.50 8.62
N VAL A 81 1.56 8.54 7.33
CA VAL A 81 0.64 9.04 6.32
C VAL A 81 0.25 7.88 5.40
N LEU A 82 -1.03 7.50 5.43
CA LEU A 82 -1.59 6.54 4.49
C LEU A 82 -2.05 7.29 3.26
N LEU A 83 -1.30 7.16 2.16
CA LEU A 83 -1.61 7.79 0.86
C LEU A 83 -2.86 7.14 0.25
N PRO A 84 -3.50 7.77 -0.77
CA PRO A 84 -4.67 7.22 -1.42
C PRO A 84 -4.49 5.77 -1.86
N GLN A 85 -5.26 4.87 -1.25
CA GLN A 85 -5.19 3.43 -1.45
C GLN A 85 -6.55 2.76 -1.19
N THR A 86 -6.67 1.48 -1.55
CA THR A 86 -7.82 0.65 -1.18
C THR A 86 -7.69 0.18 0.27
N TYR A 87 -8.81 0.16 0.99
CA TYR A 87 -8.95 -0.42 2.32
C TYR A 87 -9.83 -1.67 2.25
N GLY A 88 -9.29 -2.81 2.68
CA GLY A 88 -10.03 -4.06 2.68
C GLY A 88 -10.24 -4.69 1.29
N PRO A 89 -11.15 -5.67 1.18
CA PRO A 89 -11.88 -6.26 2.31
C PRO A 89 -10.97 -6.99 3.31
N PHE A 90 -11.46 -7.17 4.56
CA PHE A 90 -10.75 -7.93 5.58
C PHE A 90 -11.58 -9.16 5.95
N ALA A 91 -11.05 -10.35 5.68
CA ALA A 91 -11.68 -11.63 6.03
C ALA A 91 -11.42 -12.02 7.50
N SER A 92 -10.28 -11.60 8.05
CA SER A 92 -9.88 -11.90 9.42
C SER A 92 -10.17 -10.73 10.37
N PRO A 93 -10.86 -10.96 11.51
CA PRO A 93 -11.03 -9.91 12.53
C PRO A 93 -9.71 -9.34 13.07
N ASP A 94 -8.63 -10.13 13.05
CA ASP A 94 -7.30 -9.66 13.46
C ASP A 94 -6.70 -8.69 12.44
N ALA A 95 -6.90 -8.95 11.15
CA ALA A 95 -6.48 -8.05 10.09
C ALA A 95 -7.25 -6.72 10.15
N GLU A 96 -8.57 -6.79 10.33
CA GLU A 96 -9.42 -5.62 10.47
C GLU A 96 -9.02 -4.77 11.69
N ARG A 97 -8.81 -5.39 12.87
CA ARG A 97 -8.34 -4.68 14.07
C ARG A 97 -6.98 -4.01 13.84
N THR A 98 -6.07 -4.69 13.12
CA THR A 98 -4.76 -4.15 12.78
C THR A 98 -4.89 -2.95 11.84
N ALA A 99 -5.73 -3.05 10.82
CA ALA A 99 -6.01 -1.95 9.90
C ALA A 99 -6.65 -0.76 10.61
N ALA A 100 -7.66 -1.01 11.45
CA ALA A 100 -8.32 0.03 12.26
C ALA A 100 -7.33 0.77 13.16
N ARG A 101 -6.39 0.06 13.76
CA ARG A 101 -5.33 0.68 14.55
C ARG A 101 -4.49 1.65 13.70
N PHE A 102 -4.03 1.24 12.53
CA PHE A 102 -3.24 2.12 11.67
C PHE A 102 -4.03 3.35 11.22
N VAL A 103 -5.29 3.18 10.83
CA VAL A 103 -6.17 4.29 10.44
C VAL A 103 -6.31 5.29 11.59
N ARG A 104 -6.56 4.82 12.81
CA ARG A 104 -6.76 5.65 14.00
C ARG A 104 -5.49 6.35 14.47
N GLU A 105 -4.32 5.72 14.30
CA GLU A 105 -3.02 6.25 14.76
C GLU A 105 -2.28 7.03 13.65
N ALA A 106 -2.69 6.92 12.37
CA ALA A 106 -2.10 7.70 11.28
C ALA A 106 -2.34 9.20 11.48
N SER A 107 -1.35 10.01 11.10
CA SER A 107 -1.49 11.47 11.06
C SER A 107 -2.52 11.89 10.03
N VAL A 108 -2.53 11.23 8.86
CA VAL A 108 -3.52 11.38 7.80
C VAL A 108 -3.72 10.02 7.13
N ALA A 109 -4.94 9.71 6.75
CA ALA A 109 -5.29 8.52 5.97
C ALA A 109 -6.22 8.90 4.80
N TRP A 110 -5.83 8.50 3.59
CA TRP A 110 -6.59 8.76 2.37
C TRP A 110 -7.10 7.47 1.76
N ALA A 111 -8.38 7.44 1.42
CA ALA A 111 -8.96 6.48 0.48
C ALA A 111 -8.82 6.99 -0.96
N ARG A 112 -8.71 6.09 -1.93
CA ARG A 112 -8.59 6.44 -3.36
C ARG A 112 -9.92 6.48 -4.11
N ASP A 113 -11.00 6.01 -3.48
CA ASP A 113 -12.34 5.92 -4.01
C ASP A 113 -13.38 5.91 -2.88
N GLU A 114 -14.67 6.11 -3.23
CA GLU A 114 -15.76 6.19 -2.27
C GLU A 114 -15.94 4.89 -1.47
N HIS A 115 -15.83 3.72 -2.12
CA HIS A 115 -15.97 2.44 -1.43
C HIS A 115 -14.88 2.26 -0.36
N SER A 116 -13.63 2.53 -0.71
CA SER A 116 -12.52 2.52 0.25
C SER A 116 -12.69 3.57 1.34
N TYR A 117 -13.35 4.68 1.05
CA TYR A 117 -13.62 5.73 2.03
C TYR A 117 -14.67 5.31 3.07
N GLU A 118 -15.69 4.58 2.65
CA GLU A 118 -16.66 3.98 3.57
C GLU A 118 -15.97 3.03 4.54
N VAL A 119 -15.14 2.11 4.03
CA VAL A 119 -14.35 1.19 4.86
C VAL A 119 -13.41 1.94 5.80
N LEU A 120 -12.73 3.00 5.31
CA LEU A 120 -11.86 3.83 6.13
C LEU A 120 -12.61 4.47 7.29
N ARG A 121 -13.84 4.96 7.06
CA ARG A 121 -14.70 5.55 8.11
C ARG A 121 -15.09 4.51 9.14
N GLU A 122 -15.46 3.30 8.72
CA GLU A 122 -15.78 2.18 9.61
C GLU A 122 -14.56 1.80 10.48
N LEU A 123 -13.38 1.69 9.88
CA LEU A 123 -12.14 1.40 10.61
C LEU A 123 -11.77 2.51 11.61
N ALA A 124 -12.02 3.77 11.26
CA ALA A 124 -11.80 4.90 12.16
C ALA A 124 -12.78 4.89 13.34
N GLY A 125 -14.05 4.51 13.08
CA GLY A 125 -15.11 4.44 14.09
C GLY A 125 -15.33 5.79 14.79
N ASP A 126 -15.34 5.77 16.10
CA ASP A 126 -15.49 6.97 16.98
C ASP A 126 -14.32 7.96 16.90
N ARG A 127 -13.21 7.56 16.29
CA ARG A 127 -12.05 8.43 16.03
C ARG A 127 -12.04 9.02 14.62
N PHE A 128 -13.15 8.89 13.89
CA PHE A 128 -13.27 9.50 12.57
C PHE A 128 -13.16 11.04 12.67
N ASP A 129 -12.30 11.60 11.82
CA ASP A 129 -12.05 13.03 11.72
C ASP A 129 -11.87 13.38 10.24
N PRO A 130 -12.75 14.19 9.62
CA PRO A 130 -12.69 14.52 8.21
C PRO A 130 -11.44 15.31 7.79
N GLU A 131 -10.75 15.96 8.75
CA GLU A 131 -9.48 16.62 8.47
C GLU A 131 -8.32 15.62 8.32
N ARG A 132 -8.46 14.45 8.89
CA ARG A 132 -7.45 13.38 8.87
C ARG A 132 -7.82 12.21 7.96
N HIS A 133 -9.10 11.89 7.86
CA HIS A 133 -9.62 10.75 7.09
C HIS A 133 -10.31 11.26 5.84
N ARG A 134 -9.65 11.15 4.70
CA ARG A 134 -10.02 11.84 3.46
C ARG A 134 -10.27 10.88 2.31
N CYS A 135 -11.08 11.32 1.35
CA CYS A 135 -11.20 10.69 0.04
C CYS A 135 -10.44 11.50 -1.00
N GLY A 136 -9.76 10.81 -1.91
CA GLY A 136 -9.03 11.41 -3.01
C GLY A 136 -9.10 10.55 -4.25
N VAL A 137 -8.05 10.57 -5.05
CA VAL A 137 -7.89 9.74 -6.23
C VAL A 137 -6.61 8.91 -6.11
N ASP A 138 -6.51 7.81 -6.84
CA ASP A 138 -5.33 6.98 -6.87
C ASP A 138 -4.09 7.81 -7.23
N VAL A 139 -2.98 7.57 -6.52
CA VAL A 139 -1.73 8.31 -6.72
C VAL A 139 -1.16 8.18 -8.14
N ALA A 140 -1.56 7.14 -8.89
CA ALA A 140 -1.19 6.97 -10.28
C ALA A 140 -1.65 8.13 -11.18
N PHE A 141 -2.73 8.82 -10.83
CA PHE A 141 -3.20 10.01 -11.57
C PHE A 141 -2.25 11.21 -11.46
N ALA A 142 -1.33 11.21 -10.50
CA ALA A 142 -0.28 12.23 -10.39
C ALA A 142 0.88 12.00 -11.38
N LEU A 143 0.94 10.83 -12.03
CA LEU A 143 1.95 10.57 -13.05
C LEU A 143 1.67 11.42 -14.29
N GLY A 144 2.71 12.12 -14.75
CA GLY A 144 2.64 12.83 -16.04
C GLY A 144 2.47 11.85 -17.20
N ARG A 145 1.86 12.33 -18.28
CA ARG A 145 1.80 11.57 -19.53
C ARG A 145 3.22 11.37 -20.05
N LEU A 146 3.66 10.13 -20.16
CA LEU A 146 4.89 9.77 -20.84
C LEU A 146 4.52 9.24 -22.22
N ALA A 147 5.05 9.86 -23.28
CA ALA A 147 5.00 9.25 -24.59
C ALA A 147 5.91 8.02 -24.55
N PRO A 148 5.43 6.82 -24.88
CA PRO A 148 6.30 5.65 -24.99
C PRO A 148 7.33 5.90 -26.08
N GLY A 149 8.60 5.62 -25.76
CA GLY A 149 9.70 5.87 -26.71
C GLY A 149 9.61 5.00 -27.95
N ASP A 150 9.32 3.70 -27.75
CA ASP A 150 9.21 2.73 -28.83
C ASP A 150 7.94 1.89 -28.61
N LEU A 151 6.97 2.06 -29.51
CA LEU A 151 5.79 1.20 -29.57
C LEU A 151 6.00 0.11 -30.62
N PRO A 152 5.66 -1.15 -30.34
CA PRO A 152 5.75 -2.22 -31.32
C PRO A 152 4.71 -2.04 -32.45
N ASP A 153 5.09 -2.45 -33.65
CA ASP A 153 4.15 -2.53 -34.77
C ASP A 153 2.95 -3.44 -34.46
N PRO A 154 1.74 -3.10 -34.88
CA PRO A 154 1.33 -1.94 -35.70
C PRO A 154 0.81 -0.75 -34.88
N ILE A 155 1.09 -0.65 -33.57
CA ILE A 155 0.49 0.36 -32.68
C ILE A 155 0.72 1.81 -33.15
N PRO A 156 1.93 2.21 -33.59
CA PRO A 156 2.15 3.57 -34.07
C PRO A 156 1.17 3.96 -35.20
N ALA A 157 0.99 3.07 -36.19
CA ALA A 157 0.10 3.30 -37.31
C ALA A 157 -1.38 3.45 -36.87
N TRP A 158 -1.82 2.70 -35.85
CA TRP A 158 -3.18 2.82 -35.29
C TRP A 158 -3.39 4.16 -34.57
N LEU A 159 -2.36 4.70 -33.93
CA LEU A 159 -2.43 5.97 -33.21
C LEU A 159 -2.38 7.18 -34.16
N GLU A 160 -1.88 7.02 -35.40
CA GLU A 160 -1.87 8.05 -36.45
C GLU A 160 -3.18 8.09 -37.22
N ASP A 161 -4.01 7.03 -37.16
CA ASP A 161 -5.34 6.96 -37.76
C ASP A 161 -6.37 7.64 -36.84
N ASP A 162 -7.33 8.39 -37.40
CA ASP A 162 -8.46 8.98 -36.67
C ASP A 162 -9.49 7.94 -36.19
N ALA A 163 -9.27 6.67 -36.46
CA ALA A 163 -10.16 5.60 -36.02
C ALA A 163 -10.09 5.41 -34.48
N PRO A 164 -11.23 5.14 -33.83
CA PRO A 164 -11.23 4.88 -32.38
C PRO A 164 -10.41 3.64 -32.03
N VAL A 165 -9.46 3.78 -31.09
CA VAL A 165 -8.62 2.70 -30.58
C VAL A 165 -9.07 2.32 -29.17
N ALA A 166 -9.33 1.04 -28.93
CA ALA A 166 -9.64 0.50 -27.62
C ALA A 166 -8.46 -0.37 -27.11
N GLY A 167 -7.91 -0.01 -25.98
CA GLY A 167 -6.90 -0.80 -25.27
C GLY A 167 -7.53 -1.74 -24.26
N LEU A 168 -7.21 -3.03 -24.32
CA LEU A 168 -7.61 -4.03 -23.33
C LEU A 168 -6.39 -4.46 -22.51
N ASN A 169 -6.45 -4.21 -21.21
CA ASN A 169 -5.43 -4.70 -20.27
C ASN A 169 -5.93 -5.95 -19.56
N VAL A 170 -5.27 -7.08 -19.81
CA VAL A 170 -5.59 -8.35 -19.15
C VAL A 170 -4.82 -8.42 -17.82
N SER A 171 -5.56 -8.45 -16.71
CA SER A 171 -4.96 -8.65 -15.39
C SER A 171 -4.39 -10.05 -15.27
N GLY A 172 -3.07 -10.17 -15.10
CA GLY A 172 -2.41 -11.44 -14.85
C GLY A 172 -2.88 -12.13 -13.56
N LEU A 173 -3.33 -11.38 -12.56
CA LEU A 173 -3.94 -11.91 -11.34
C LEU A 173 -5.25 -12.63 -11.67
N ILE A 174 -6.13 -12.02 -12.42
CA ILE A 174 -7.41 -12.61 -12.83
C ILE A 174 -7.15 -13.82 -13.73
N TYR A 175 -6.29 -13.67 -14.73
CA TYR A 175 -6.00 -14.74 -15.69
C TYR A 175 -5.39 -16.00 -15.04
N ASN A 176 -4.46 -15.83 -14.09
CA ASN A 176 -3.73 -16.95 -13.48
C ASN A 176 -4.49 -17.62 -12.32
N GLN A 177 -5.52 -17.00 -11.75
CA GLN A 177 -6.26 -17.55 -10.62
C GLN A 177 -7.46 -18.44 -11.02
N GLY A 178 -7.85 -18.47 -12.29
CA GLY A 178 -8.91 -19.35 -12.80
C GLY A 178 -10.22 -19.26 -12.02
N GLU A 179 -10.68 -20.39 -11.45
CA GLU A 179 -11.94 -20.44 -10.67
C GLU A 179 -11.94 -19.52 -9.45
N ARG A 180 -10.80 -19.37 -8.77
CA ARG A 180 -10.69 -18.42 -7.65
C ARG A 180 -10.95 -16.97 -8.05
N ALA A 181 -10.55 -16.58 -9.27
CA ALA A 181 -10.84 -15.24 -9.76
C ALA A 181 -12.34 -15.05 -9.98
N ARG A 182 -13.04 -16.08 -10.48
CA ARG A 182 -14.50 -16.02 -10.64
C ARG A 182 -15.22 -15.81 -9.31
N GLU A 183 -14.86 -16.56 -8.29
CA GLU A 183 -15.44 -16.41 -6.95
C GLU A 183 -15.11 -15.05 -6.33
N GLN A 184 -13.87 -14.57 -6.50
CA GLN A 184 -13.38 -13.37 -5.84
C GLN A 184 -13.84 -12.07 -6.53
N TYR A 185 -13.98 -12.07 -7.85
CA TYR A 185 -14.32 -10.88 -8.65
C TYR A 185 -15.72 -10.92 -9.29
N GLY A 186 -16.50 -11.96 -9.01
CA GLY A 186 -17.86 -12.10 -9.53
C GLY A 186 -17.94 -12.30 -11.05
N LEU A 187 -16.95 -12.96 -11.66
CA LEU A 187 -16.84 -13.19 -13.10
C LEU A 187 -17.54 -14.49 -13.55
#